data_b17efd9a49aea6c7070026ef63190f64
#
_entry.id   b17efd9a49aea6c7070026ef63190f64
#
_cell.length_a   1.000
_cell.length_b   1.000
_cell.length_c   1.000
_cell.angle_alpha   90.00
_cell.angle_beta   90.00
_cell.angle_gamma   90.00
#
_symmetry.space_group_name_H-M   'P 1'
#
loop_
_entity.id
_entity.type
_entity.pdbx_description
1 polymer ?
#
loop_
_entity_poly.entity_id
_entity_poly.type
_entity_poly.pdbx_seq_one_letter_code
_entity_poly.pdbx_strand_id
1 'polypeptide(L)'
;LSVDRLDYSKGILHRLRGFAAFLEHHPEYHGKVALAMIIVPSRDHVGSYAQLKTKIDEEIGSINGAYSTMDWTPVYYFYHGFSFEELTAMYHMADIALVTPLRDGMNLVAKEYVAAKSENPGVLILSEMAGAAVELTDALLINPNDTGQIERAICQALEMPVEEQLRRLQNMQKIISTQTVDKWAADF
;
A
#
# COMPACT_ATOMS: atom_id res chain seq x y z
N LEU A 1 3.90 0.11 4.00
CA LEU A 1 4.57 0.37 2.71
C LEU A 1 3.54 0.65 1.63
N SER A 2 3.85 1.58 0.74
CA SER A 2 3.06 1.94 -0.43
C SER A 2 3.99 2.13 -1.63
N VAL A 3 3.71 1.47 -2.75
CA VAL A 3 4.53 1.51 -3.96
C VAL A 3 3.65 1.76 -5.17
N ASP A 4 3.85 2.88 -5.87
CA ASP A 4 3.07 3.24 -7.04
C ASP A 4 3.90 4.01 -8.07
N ARG A 5 3.43 4.05 -9.30
CA ARG A 5 3.81 5.11 -10.23
C ARG A 5 2.99 6.36 -9.94
N LEU A 6 3.52 7.54 -10.25
CA LEU A 6 2.74 8.78 -10.19
C LEU A 6 1.58 8.68 -11.20
N ASP A 7 0.37 8.45 -10.71
CA ASP A 7 -0.84 8.32 -11.53
C ASP A 7 -2.09 8.63 -10.69
N TYR A 8 -3.06 9.33 -11.28
CA TYR A 8 -4.34 9.65 -10.64
C TYR A 8 -5.13 8.41 -10.20
N SER A 9 -5.03 7.32 -10.97
CA SER A 9 -5.74 6.08 -10.68
C SER A 9 -5.24 5.36 -9.43
N LYS A 10 -4.07 5.73 -8.90
CA LYS A 10 -3.43 5.03 -7.77
C LYS A 10 -3.96 5.44 -6.39
N GLY A 11 -4.83 6.46 -6.32
CA GLY A 11 -5.48 6.84 -5.07
C GLY A 11 -4.53 7.40 -3.99
N ILE A 12 -3.39 7.96 -4.39
CA ILE A 12 -2.31 8.37 -3.49
C ILE A 12 -2.82 9.40 -2.47
N LEU A 13 -3.56 10.42 -2.92
CA LEU A 13 -4.10 11.45 -2.02
C LEU A 13 -5.16 10.89 -1.04
N HIS A 14 -5.98 9.94 -1.49
CA HIS A 14 -6.97 9.30 -0.60
C HIS A 14 -6.27 8.47 0.48
N ARG A 15 -5.21 7.76 0.11
CA ARG A 15 -4.35 7.01 1.02
C ARG A 15 -3.70 7.89 2.07
N LEU A 16 -3.12 9.03 1.65
CA LEU A 16 -2.51 10.01 2.56
C LEU A 16 -3.53 10.57 3.55
N ARG A 17 -4.73 10.92 3.08
CA ARG A 17 -5.81 11.40 3.95
C ARG A 17 -6.31 10.34 4.92
N GLY A 18 -6.43 9.09 4.47
CA GLY A 18 -6.76 7.97 5.35
C GLY A 18 -5.68 7.74 6.42
N PHE A 19 -4.41 7.86 6.05
CA PHE A 19 -3.30 7.77 7.00
C PHE A 19 -3.25 8.98 7.96
N ALA A 20 -3.55 10.19 7.47
CA ALA A 20 -3.66 11.37 8.32
C ALA A 20 -4.79 11.24 9.35
N ALA A 21 -5.96 10.75 8.93
CA ALA A 21 -7.08 10.45 9.85
C ALA A 21 -6.69 9.39 10.90
N PHE A 22 -5.96 8.36 10.48
CA PHE A 22 -5.42 7.37 11.42
C PHE A 22 -4.50 8.02 12.48
N LEU A 23 -3.59 8.90 12.07
CA LEU A 23 -2.72 9.59 13.02
C LEU A 23 -3.50 10.53 13.96
N GLU A 24 -4.52 11.22 13.45
CA GLU A 24 -5.36 12.14 14.23
C GLU A 24 -6.15 11.40 15.32
N HIS A 25 -6.75 10.28 14.97
CA HIS A 25 -7.65 9.56 15.88
C HIS A 25 -6.93 8.52 16.76
N HIS A 26 -5.70 8.15 16.42
CA HIS A 26 -4.95 7.10 17.11
C HIS A 26 -3.55 7.57 17.57
N PRO A 27 -3.49 8.55 18.52
CA PRO A 27 -2.22 9.09 18.99
C PRO A 27 -1.32 8.06 19.69
N GLU A 28 -1.87 6.93 20.15
CA GLU A 28 -1.13 5.82 20.73
C GLU A 28 -0.14 5.16 19.75
N TYR A 29 -0.29 5.38 18.44
CA TYR A 29 0.62 4.88 17.40
C TYR A 29 1.68 5.90 16.98
N HIS A 30 1.65 7.12 17.51
CA HIS A 30 2.71 8.09 17.25
C HIS A 30 4.06 7.57 17.74
N GLY A 31 5.09 7.74 16.93
CA GLY A 31 6.43 7.20 17.19
C GLY A 31 6.58 5.69 16.94
N LYS A 32 5.51 4.97 16.60
CA LYS A 32 5.52 3.51 16.42
C LYS A 32 5.21 3.04 15.01
N VAL A 33 4.46 3.83 14.25
CA VAL A 33 4.04 3.49 12.89
C VAL A 33 4.52 4.55 11.92
N ALA A 34 5.05 4.13 10.79
CA ALA A 34 5.42 5.03 9.70
C ALA A 34 4.97 4.47 8.35
N LEU A 35 4.56 5.35 7.45
CA LEU A 35 4.24 5.04 6.07
C LEU A 35 5.46 5.30 5.18
N ALA A 36 6.11 4.25 4.70
CA ALA A 36 7.09 4.35 3.62
C ALA A 36 6.35 4.40 2.28
N MET A 37 6.47 5.51 1.57
CA MET A 37 5.78 5.76 0.32
C MET A 37 6.78 5.95 -0.82
N ILE A 38 6.73 5.04 -1.79
CA ILE A 38 7.55 5.06 -3.00
C ILE A 38 6.66 5.45 -4.17
N ILE A 39 6.97 6.57 -4.81
CA ILE A 39 6.28 7.04 -6.00
C ILE A 39 7.29 7.15 -7.13
N VAL A 40 7.15 6.28 -8.12
CA VAL A 40 8.03 6.30 -9.30
C VAL A 40 7.51 7.38 -10.27
N PRO A 41 8.37 8.33 -10.69
CA PRO A 41 8.01 9.34 -11.66
C PRO A 41 7.41 8.75 -12.92
N SER A 42 6.33 9.35 -13.42
CA SER A 42 5.66 8.94 -14.66
C SER A 42 5.03 10.16 -15.33
N ARG A 43 5.31 10.36 -16.63
CA ARG A 43 4.72 11.41 -17.45
C ARG A 43 4.90 12.84 -16.89
N ASP A 44 6.03 13.12 -16.25
CA ASP A 44 6.32 14.40 -15.55
C ASP A 44 6.19 15.64 -16.43
N HIS A 45 6.25 15.49 -17.76
CA HIS A 45 6.08 16.56 -18.73
C HIS A 45 4.60 16.95 -18.97
N VAL A 46 3.64 16.23 -18.41
CA VAL A 46 2.22 16.54 -18.54
C VAL A 46 1.78 17.39 -17.35
N GLY A 47 1.32 18.62 -17.60
CA GLY A 47 1.01 19.60 -16.57
C GLY A 47 0.07 19.10 -15.46
N SER A 48 -0.87 18.20 -15.77
CA SER A 48 -1.76 17.60 -14.77
C SER A 48 -1.00 16.69 -13.78
N TYR A 49 0.01 15.94 -14.23
CA TYR A 49 0.84 15.09 -13.35
C TYR A 49 1.74 15.93 -12.45
N ALA A 50 2.26 17.07 -12.93
CA ALA A 50 2.99 18.02 -12.10
C ALA A 50 2.09 18.60 -10.98
N GLN A 51 0.84 18.92 -11.28
CA GLN A 51 -0.13 19.35 -10.27
C GLN A 51 -0.45 18.25 -9.24
N LEU A 52 -0.57 16.99 -9.68
CA LEU A 52 -0.76 15.87 -8.75
C LEU A 52 0.45 15.72 -7.82
N LYS A 53 1.66 15.79 -8.37
CA LYS A 53 2.91 15.76 -7.59
C LYS A 53 2.93 16.86 -6.53
N THR A 54 2.63 18.10 -6.91
CA THR A 54 2.56 19.24 -5.98
C THR A 54 1.59 18.96 -4.82
N LYS A 55 0.38 18.48 -5.13
CA LYS A 55 -0.61 18.15 -4.09
C LYS A 55 -0.16 17.03 -3.16
N ILE A 56 0.55 16.04 -3.68
CA ILE A 56 1.12 14.95 -2.86
C ILE A 56 2.19 15.52 -1.92
N ASP A 57 3.08 16.37 -2.44
CA ASP A 57 4.13 17.01 -1.62
C ASP A 57 3.54 17.89 -0.52
N GLU A 58 2.52 18.68 -0.83
CA GLU A 58 1.79 19.50 0.13
C GLU A 58 1.13 18.66 1.23
N GLU A 59 0.46 17.57 0.86
CA GLU A 59 -0.20 16.67 1.82
C GLU A 59 0.82 15.98 2.74
N ILE A 60 1.91 15.45 2.17
CA ILE A 60 3.00 14.84 2.95
C ILE A 60 3.66 15.87 3.87
N GLY A 61 3.93 17.09 3.35
CA GLY A 61 4.50 18.18 4.14
C GLY A 61 3.59 18.56 5.30
N SER A 62 2.27 18.61 5.09
CA SER A 62 1.29 18.88 6.13
C SER A 62 1.28 17.81 7.21
N ILE A 63 1.23 16.52 6.83
CA ILE A 63 1.25 15.39 7.78
C ILE A 63 2.55 15.40 8.59
N ASN A 64 3.68 15.49 7.92
CA ASN A 64 4.97 15.46 8.60
C ASN A 64 5.16 16.69 9.50
N GLY A 65 4.74 17.87 9.04
CA GLY A 65 4.80 19.10 9.84
C GLY A 65 3.93 19.06 11.10
N ALA A 66 2.79 18.36 11.03
CA ALA A 66 1.88 18.25 12.16
C ALA A 66 2.33 17.24 13.22
N TYR A 67 2.94 16.13 12.80
CA TYR A 67 3.13 14.97 13.69
C TYR A 67 4.60 14.57 13.92
N SER A 68 5.58 15.02 13.11
CA SER A 68 6.98 14.64 13.30
C SER A 68 7.53 15.07 14.65
N THR A 69 8.38 14.23 15.19
CA THR A 69 9.23 14.53 16.37
C THR A 69 10.71 14.56 15.95
N MET A 70 11.62 14.75 16.89
CA MET A 70 13.07 14.77 16.58
C MET A 70 13.59 13.39 16.12
N ASP A 71 12.93 12.33 16.50
CA ASP A 71 13.34 10.93 16.29
C ASP A 71 12.33 10.12 15.44
N TRP A 72 11.23 10.73 15.01
CA TRP A 72 10.22 10.04 14.22
C TRP A 72 9.55 10.95 13.17
N THR A 73 9.39 10.40 11.97
CA THR A 73 8.67 11.02 10.85
C THR A 73 7.56 10.08 10.40
N PRO A 74 6.28 10.51 10.34
CA PRO A 74 5.17 9.63 9.98
C PRO A 74 5.20 9.16 8.54
N VAL A 75 5.66 9.97 7.58
CA VAL A 75 5.71 9.61 6.16
C VAL A 75 7.14 9.73 5.64
N TYR A 76 7.76 8.59 5.31
CA TYR A 76 9.00 8.52 4.55
C TYR A 76 8.65 8.49 3.06
N TYR A 77 9.06 9.50 2.33
CA TYR A 77 8.67 9.72 0.94
C TYR A 77 9.86 9.64 0.00
N PHE A 78 9.74 8.76 -1.02
CA PHE A 78 10.76 8.54 -2.04
C PHE A 78 10.15 8.79 -3.42
N TYR A 79 10.63 9.82 -4.12
CA TYR A 79 10.18 10.15 -5.48
C TYR A 79 11.19 9.65 -6.51
N HIS A 80 11.44 8.34 -6.51
CA HIS A 80 12.29 7.62 -7.46
C HIS A 80 11.99 6.12 -7.40
N GLY A 81 12.48 5.37 -8.40
CA GLY A 81 12.42 3.91 -8.40
C GLY A 81 13.53 3.29 -7.56
N PHE A 82 13.31 2.05 -7.17
CA PHE A 82 14.30 1.18 -6.52
C PHE A 82 14.57 -0.05 -7.40
N SER A 83 15.68 -0.72 -7.20
CA SER A 83 15.97 -2.00 -7.86
C SER A 83 14.99 -3.08 -7.41
N PHE A 84 14.94 -4.17 -8.17
CA PHE A 84 14.09 -5.31 -7.81
C PHE A 84 14.46 -5.89 -6.44
N GLU A 85 15.74 -6.00 -6.15
CA GLU A 85 16.28 -6.53 -4.90
C GLU A 85 15.91 -5.63 -3.71
N GLU A 86 16.08 -4.32 -3.85
CA GLU A 86 15.73 -3.33 -2.82
C GLU A 86 14.21 -3.36 -2.55
N LEU A 87 13.40 -3.38 -3.61
CA LEU A 87 11.96 -3.40 -3.49
C LEU A 87 11.46 -4.70 -2.84
N THR A 88 12.04 -5.84 -3.22
CA THR A 88 11.74 -7.13 -2.59
C THR A 88 12.07 -7.12 -1.11
N ALA A 89 13.23 -6.55 -0.73
CA ALA A 89 13.60 -6.41 0.68
C ALA A 89 12.60 -5.52 1.45
N MET A 90 12.15 -4.42 0.84
CA MET A 90 11.13 -3.55 1.45
C MET A 90 9.79 -4.26 1.63
N TYR A 91 9.35 -5.05 0.65
CA TYR A 91 8.14 -5.88 0.79
C TYR A 91 8.28 -6.90 1.91
N HIS A 92 9.44 -7.55 1.99
CA HIS A 92 9.72 -8.53 3.04
C HIS A 92 9.69 -7.92 4.44
N MET A 93 10.22 -6.72 4.61
CA MET A 93 10.29 -6.01 5.89
C MET A 93 8.97 -5.35 6.29
N ALA A 94 8.14 -4.94 5.35
CA ALA A 94 6.93 -4.17 5.63
C ALA A 94 5.88 -5.03 6.35
N ASP A 95 5.40 -4.58 7.50
CA ASP A 95 4.32 -5.24 8.24
C ASP A 95 2.98 -5.13 7.50
N ILE A 96 2.75 -3.99 6.83
CA ILE A 96 1.51 -3.72 6.09
C ILE A 96 1.85 -3.19 4.70
N ALA A 97 1.24 -3.75 3.66
CA ALA A 97 1.17 -3.13 2.35
C ALA A 97 -0.18 -2.42 2.18
N LEU A 98 -0.12 -1.16 1.81
CA LEU A 98 -1.28 -0.30 1.61
C LEU A 98 -1.44 0.00 0.11
N VAL A 99 -2.26 -0.80 -0.56
CA VAL A 99 -2.46 -0.79 -2.02
C VAL A 99 -3.89 -0.37 -2.31
N THR A 100 -4.11 0.93 -2.55
CA THR A 100 -5.45 1.53 -2.60
C THR A 100 -5.74 2.28 -3.90
N PRO A 101 -5.55 1.67 -5.09
CA PRO A 101 -5.87 2.33 -6.33
C PRO A 101 -7.37 2.62 -6.44
N LEU A 102 -7.71 3.74 -7.07
CA LEU A 102 -9.11 4.08 -7.43
C LEU A 102 -9.59 3.22 -8.59
N ARG A 103 -8.65 2.80 -9.44
CA ARG A 103 -8.89 1.89 -10.57
C ARG A 103 -7.58 1.26 -11.01
N ASP A 104 -7.55 -0.07 -11.05
CA ASP A 104 -6.41 -0.82 -11.55
C ASP A 104 -6.89 -2.16 -12.15
N GLY A 105 -6.46 -2.50 -13.36
CA GLY A 105 -6.91 -3.73 -14.03
C GLY A 105 -6.39 -5.01 -13.39
N MET A 106 -5.25 -4.96 -12.68
CA MET A 106 -4.67 -6.10 -11.99
C MET A 106 -4.08 -5.68 -10.64
N ASN A 107 -3.01 -4.93 -10.64
CA ASN A 107 -2.13 -4.53 -9.54
C ASN A 107 -1.12 -5.61 -9.14
N LEU A 108 0.04 -5.57 -9.79
CA LEU A 108 1.13 -6.51 -9.50
C LEU A 108 1.77 -6.26 -8.13
N VAL A 109 1.79 -5.02 -7.62
CA VAL A 109 2.36 -4.69 -6.32
C VAL A 109 1.72 -5.50 -5.19
N ALA A 110 0.40 -5.70 -5.23
CA ALA A 110 -0.30 -6.55 -4.26
C ALA A 110 0.20 -8.00 -4.31
N LYS A 111 0.38 -8.56 -5.52
CA LYS A 111 0.89 -9.92 -5.70
C LYS A 111 2.36 -10.04 -5.33
N GLU A 112 3.18 -9.04 -5.68
CA GLU A 112 4.61 -8.97 -5.32
C GLU A 112 4.80 -8.96 -3.80
N TYR A 113 4.03 -8.14 -3.08
CA TYR A 113 4.06 -8.10 -1.62
C TYR A 113 3.76 -9.48 -1.02
N VAL A 114 2.66 -10.09 -1.40
CA VAL A 114 2.25 -11.41 -0.90
C VAL A 114 3.31 -12.47 -1.20
N ALA A 115 3.89 -12.46 -2.40
CA ALA A 115 4.94 -13.39 -2.79
C ALA A 115 6.24 -13.18 -2.00
N ALA A 116 6.60 -11.92 -1.71
CA ALA A 116 7.83 -11.56 -0.98
C ALA A 116 7.78 -11.89 0.51
N LYS A 117 6.59 -12.03 1.11
CA LYS A 117 6.46 -12.27 2.57
C LYS A 117 6.93 -13.66 3.02
N SER A 118 7.01 -14.64 2.11
CA SER A 118 7.46 -16.01 2.42
C SER A 118 6.91 -16.54 3.76
N GLU A 119 7.73 -16.63 4.81
CA GLU A 119 7.35 -17.11 6.16
C GLU A 119 7.09 -15.95 7.15
N ASN A 120 7.30 -14.70 6.74
CA ASN A 120 7.09 -13.54 7.61
C ASN A 120 5.62 -13.13 7.66
N PRO A 121 5.13 -12.70 8.84
CA PRO A 121 3.80 -12.15 8.96
C PRO A 121 3.68 -10.82 8.19
N GLY A 122 2.46 -10.44 7.90
CA GLY A 122 2.15 -9.17 7.25
C GLY A 122 0.69 -9.12 6.80
N VAL A 123 0.22 -7.90 6.52
CA VAL A 123 -1.17 -7.67 6.12
C VAL A 123 -1.20 -6.90 4.80
N LEU A 124 -1.99 -7.38 3.86
CA LEU A 124 -2.32 -6.65 2.65
C LEU A 124 -3.66 -5.91 2.84
N ILE A 125 -3.63 -4.58 2.76
CA ILE A 125 -4.82 -3.74 2.60
C ILE A 125 -4.96 -3.43 1.12
N LEU A 126 -6.05 -3.87 0.51
CA LEU A 126 -6.22 -3.83 -0.93
C LEU A 126 -7.54 -3.16 -1.31
N SER A 127 -7.48 -2.25 -2.28
CA SER A 127 -8.67 -1.67 -2.89
C SER A 127 -9.52 -2.72 -3.59
N GLU A 128 -10.82 -2.73 -3.33
CA GLU A 128 -11.80 -3.52 -4.09
C GLU A 128 -11.87 -3.17 -5.58
N MET A 129 -11.32 -1.99 -5.97
CA MET A 129 -11.25 -1.52 -7.35
C MET A 129 -9.98 -2.02 -8.09
N ALA A 130 -9.15 -2.83 -7.45
CA ALA A 130 -8.03 -3.51 -8.07
C ALA A 130 -8.46 -4.89 -8.58
N GLY A 131 -8.07 -5.26 -9.80
CA GLY A 131 -8.39 -6.59 -10.35
C GLY A 131 -7.86 -7.73 -9.49
N ALA A 132 -6.71 -7.54 -8.84
CA ALA A 132 -6.17 -8.51 -7.88
C ALA A 132 -7.08 -8.80 -6.68
N ALA A 133 -8.04 -7.94 -6.34
CA ALA A 133 -8.97 -8.15 -5.23
C ALA A 133 -9.91 -9.36 -5.45
N VAL A 134 -10.17 -9.72 -6.71
CA VAL A 134 -10.98 -10.90 -7.05
C VAL A 134 -10.26 -12.20 -6.67
N GLU A 135 -8.92 -12.19 -6.73
CA GLU A 135 -8.09 -13.35 -6.41
C GLU A 135 -7.64 -13.32 -4.93
N LEU A 136 -7.19 -12.15 -4.46
CA LEU A 136 -6.60 -11.99 -3.12
C LEU A 136 -7.67 -11.64 -2.06
N THR A 137 -8.67 -12.50 -1.92
CA THR A 137 -9.85 -12.28 -1.07
C THR A 137 -9.54 -12.32 0.44
N ASP A 138 -8.41 -12.87 0.84
CA ASP A 138 -7.93 -12.84 2.23
C ASP A 138 -7.22 -11.51 2.60
N ALA A 139 -7.08 -10.55 1.67
CA ALA A 139 -6.67 -9.19 1.97
C ALA A 139 -7.76 -8.44 2.77
N LEU A 140 -7.38 -7.37 3.46
CA LEU A 140 -8.36 -6.42 3.98
C LEU A 140 -8.85 -5.55 2.81
N LEU A 141 -10.02 -5.89 2.28
CA LEU A 141 -10.60 -5.18 1.15
C LEU A 141 -11.27 -3.88 1.61
N ILE A 142 -10.98 -2.78 0.91
CA ILE A 142 -11.50 -1.45 1.23
C ILE A 142 -12.02 -0.73 -0.02
N ASN A 143 -12.97 0.17 0.18
CA ASN A 143 -13.30 1.17 -0.82
C ASN A 143 -12.27 2.32 -0.74
N PRO A 144 -11.46 2.56 -1.79
CA PRO A 144 -10.40 3.56 -1.75
C PRO A 144 -10.91 5.01 -1.70
N ASN A 145 -12.20 5.24 -1.96
CA ASN A 145 -12.83 6.56 -1.83
C ASN A 145 -13.30 6.86 -0.39
N ASP A 146 -13.34 5.85 0.48
CA ASP A 146 -13.73 6.00 1.89
C ASP A 146 -12.46 6.05 2.76
N THR A 147 -12.03 7.25 3.11
CA THR A 147 -10.85 7.47 3.95
C THR A 147 -11.00 6.84 5.34
N GLY A 148 -12.22 6.78 5.87
CA GLY A 148 -12.50 6.11 7.13
C GLY A 148 -12.35 4.58 7.04
N GLN A 149 -12.61 3.96 5.88
CA GLN A 149 -12.28 2.54 5.69
C GLN A 149 -10.77 2.31 5.65
N ILE A 150 -10.00 3.21 5.04
CA ILE A 150 -8.53 3.13 5.03
C ILE A 150 -8.01 3.21 6.46
N GLU A 151 -8.46 4.17 7.26
CA GLU A 151 -8.12 4.31 8.67
C GLU A 151 -8.42 3.04 9.46
N ARG A 152 -9.66 2.55 9.41
CA ARG A 152 -10.08 1.33 10.12
C ARG A 152 -9.28 0.10 9.70
N ALA A 153 -8.96 -0.04 8.41
CA ALA A 153 -8.16 -1.15 7.91
C ALA A 153 -6.72 -1.09 8.43
N ILE A 154 -6.13 0.10 8.59
CA ILE A 154 -4.81 0.26 9.19
C ILE A 154 -4.85 -0.21 10.66
N CYS A 155 -5.84 0.24 11.45
CA CYS A 155 -6.01 -0.21 12.84
C CYS A 155 -6.18 -1.73 12.92
N GLN A 156 -7.08 -2.29 12.11
CA GLN A 156 -7.32 -3.73 12.06
C GLN A 156 -6.05 -4.51 11.69
N ALA A 157 -5.25 -4.01 10.76
CA ALA A 157 -4.00 -4.64 10.36
C ALA A 157 -2.96 -4.63 11.48
N LEU A 158 -2.84 -3.51 12.22
CA LEU A 158 -1.91 -3.38 13.35
C LEU A 158 -2.28 -4.27 14.54
N GLU A 159 -3.57 -4.50 14.74
CA GLU A 159 -4.10 -5.32 15.85
C GLU A 159 -4.26 -6.80 15.47
N MET A 160 -4.05 -7.16 14.20
CA MET A 160 -4.27 -8.54 13.73
C MET A 160 -3.26 -9.50 14.34
N PRO A 161 -3.72 -10.59 14.98
CA PRO A 161 -2.83 -11.63 15.51
C PRO A 161 -1.91 -12.22 14.43
N VAL A 162 -0.68 -12.54 14.81
CA VAL A 162 0.33 -13.09 13.87
C VAL A 162 -0.15 -14.35 13.17
N GLU A 163 -0.84 -15.24 13.88
CA GLU A 163 -1.39 -16.48 13.32
C GLU A 163 -2.41 -16.19 12.20
N GLU A 164 -3.23 -15.16 12.37
CA GLU A 164 -4.20 -14.75 11.35
C GLU A 164 -3.51 -14.10 10.15
N GLN A 165 -2.47 -13.28 10.38
CA GLN A 165 -1.66 -12.70 9.30
C GLN A 165 -1.04 -13.81 8.44
N LEU A 166 -0.39 -14.79 9.07
CA LEU A 166 0.24 -15.92 8.39
C LEU A 166 -0.79 -16.78 7.63
N ARG A 167 -1.93 -17.07 8.24
CA ARG A 167 -3.02 -17.83 7.59
C ARG A 167 -3.51 -17.15 6.32
N ARG A 168 -3.77 -15.84 6.40
CA ARG A 168 -4.22 -15.04 5.24
C ARG A 168 -3.18 -15.00 4.14
N LEU A 169 -1.92 -14.75 4.49
CA LEU A 169 -0.82 -14.75 3.52
C LEU A 169 -0.66 -16.10 2.83
N GLN A 170 -0.68 -17.21 3.59
CA GLN A 170 -0.57 -18.57 3.02
C GLN A 170 -1.69 -18.88 2.03
N ASN A 171 -2.92 -18.46 2.32
CA ASN A 171 -4.04 -18.61 1.40
C ASN A 171 -3.81 -17.84 0.10
N MET A 172 -3.42 -16.56 0.20
CA MET A 172 -3.13 -15.73 -0.97
C MET A 172 -1.93 -16.24 -1.77
N GLN A 173 -0.87 -16.72 -1.11
CA GLN A 173 0.30 -17.34 -1.76
C GLN A 173 -0.06 -18.60 -2.56
N LYS A 174 -0.95 -19.44 -2.03
CA LYS A 174 -1.48 -20.60 -2.78
C LYS A 174 -2.18 -20.18 -4.05
N ILE A 175 -2.97 -19.10 -3.99
CA ILE A 175 -3.67 -18.58 -5.18
C ILE A 175 -2.65 -18.08 -6.20
N ILE A 176 -1.68 -17.25 -5.78
CA ILE A 176 -0.65 -16.71 -6.67
C ILE A 176 0.16 -17.83 -7.34
N SER A 177 0.54 -18.88 -6.59
CA SER A 177 1.32 -20.00 -7.12
C SER A 177 0.56 -20.87 -8.11
N THR A 178 -0.78 -20.85 -8.08
CA THR A 178 -1.64 -21.63 -8.99
C THR A 178 -2.14 -20.83 -10.18
N GLN A 179 -2.22 -19.52 -10.09
CA GLN A 179 -2.69 -18.60 -11.15
C GLN A 179 -1.47 -18.08 -11.95
N THR A 180 -0.76 -18.98 -12.61
CA THR A 180 0.42 -18.63 -13.44
C THR A 180 0.00 -18.16 -14.82
N VAL A 181 0.93 -17.49 -15.54
CA VAL A 181 0.75 -17.10 -16.95
C VAL A 181 0.45 -18.33 -17.82
N ASP A 182 1.07 -19.48 -17.54
CA ASP A 182 0.85 -20.72 -18.29
C ASP A 182 -0.60 -21.22 -18.13
N LYS A 183 -1.15 -21.14 -16.91
CA LYS A 183 -2.54 -21.48 -16.65
C LYS A 183 -3.50 -20.51 -17.37
N TRP A 184 -3.23 -19.21 -17.27
CA TRP A 184 -4.04 -18.20 -17.96
C TRP A 184 -4.04 -18.44 -19.48
N ALA A 185 -2.87 -18.77 -20.08
CA ALA A 185 -2.76 -19.08 -21.49
C ALA A 185 -3.47 -20.39 -21.88
N ALA A 186 -3.57 -21.36 -20.96
CA ALA A 186 -4.28 -22.61 -21.21
C ALA A 186 -5.80 -22.49 -21.09
N ASP A 187 -6.30 -21.52 -20.34
CA ASP A 187 -7.73 -21.23 -20.16
C ASP A 187 -8.32 -20.37 -21.31
N PHE A 188 -7.47 -19.90 -22.26
CA PHE A 188 -7.83 -19.16 -23.46
C PHE A 188 -7.91 -20.09 -24.68
#